data_64553f0a5782958e6f73ff625511d482
#
_entry.id   64553f0a5782958e6f73ff625511d482
#
_cell.length_a   1.000
_cell.length_b   1.000
_cell.length_c   1.000
_cell.angle_alpha   90.00
_cell.angle_beta   90.00
_cell.angle_gamma   90.00
#
_symmetry.space_group_name_H-M   'P 1'
#
loop_
_entity.id
_entity.type
_entity.pdbx_description
1 polymer ?
#
loop_
_entity_poly.entity_id
_entity_poly.type
_entity_poly.pdbx_seq_one_letter_code
_entity_poly.pdbx_strand_id
1 'polypeptide(L)'
;MLSFCGHAATKSKYPGGKQYMYRLTLTDKKESPYRLDHPTRWLSQKSVSRRRRQGLQLDSTDLPVSPRYLKIIRSQANVEIVGKSRWNNTVVVRSNDTMTVNTLKELPFVSKTELVWVSPDSIDKRLRREKYHDYFNAWDSVKHERYGVGKEQIESLHGDRLHNIGFRGKGMTIAVLDGGFQNVNVIPAFRNVKIEGIRDLVWHNPDTPHPEISDEQIYYEPDHGTRVLSAMAVNEPEVLVGTAPDARYWLIRCEDSQSEQPVEEDYWAMAAELADSAGVDIINSSLGYNEYDSPHQSLSLSQLDGQSTLISHTASLLARKGIVLVNSAGNTGMGPWKKICVPADADDMLTVGAINPQGGNAPFSAVGPSQDGRVKPDVVAIGSPATLISGRGSIVRDMGTSFSTPIVCGLIACLWQAFPHMTAAGIIDLVRKCSDNYFTPNNIYGYGKPNFWKGYMVARIVWDRQSHKNHEQ
;
A
#
# COMPACT_ATOMS: atom_id res chain seq x y z
N MET A 1 25.83 -0.55 -24.29
CA MET A 1 24.83 -1.03 -25.26
C MET A 1 24.46 -2.46 -24.86
N LEU A 2 23.42 -2.66 -24.09
CA LEU A 2 22.85 -3.98 -23.83
C LEU A 2 21.62 -4.10 -24.72
N SER A 3 21.71 -5.01 -25.67
CA SER A 3 20.68 -5.33 -26.65
C SER A 3 19.49 -5.96 -25.93
N PHE A 4 18.40 -5.20 -25.78
CA PHE A 4 17.09 -5.79 -25.50
C PHE A 4 16.65 -6.56 -26.75
N CYS A 5 16.72 -7.89 -26.70
CA CYS A 5 15.95 -8.73 -27.60
C CYS A 5 14.46 -8.54 -27.26
N GLY A 6 13.84 -7.55 -27.88
CA GLY A 6 12.41 -7.35 -27.83
C GLY A 6 11.70 -8.52 -28.52
N HIS A 7 11.12 -9.41 -27.75
CA HIS A 7 10.07 -10.26 -28.29
C HIS A 7 8.90 -9.34 -28.62
N ALA A 8 8.51 -9.29 -29.88
CA ALA A 8 7.34 -8.56 -30.33
C ALA A 8 6.10 -9.11 -29.58
N ALA A 9 5.58 -8.35 -28.64
CA ALA A 9 4.35 -8.68 -27.93
C ALA A 9 3.22 -8.76 -28.96
N THR A 10 2.52 -9.88 -29.03
CA THR A 10 1.36 -10.04 -29.91
C THR A 10 0.17 -9.36 -29.24
N LYS A 11 -0.18 -8.17 -29.74
CA LYS A 11 -1.38 -7.45 -29.32
C LYS A 11 -2.64 -8.17 -29.80
N SER A 12 -3.61 -8.35 -28.93
CA SER A 12 -4.94 -8.85 -29.26
C SER A 12 -6.00 -7.80 -28.90
N LYS A 13 -7.12 -7.78 -29.63
CA LYS A 13 -8.24 -6.90 -29.29
C LYS A 13 -8.72 -7.20 -27.87
N TYR A 14 -9.16 -6.15 -27.15
CA TYR A 14 -9.74 -6.32 -25.83
C TYR A 14 -10.99 -7.23 -25.90
N PRO A 15 -11.08 -8.28 -25.07
CA PRO A 15 -12.22 -9.19 -25.07
C PRO A 15 -13.53 -8.47 -24.69
N GLY A 16 -14.61 -8.79 -25.42
CA GLY A 16 -15.94 -8.19 -25.15
C GLY A 16 -16.16 -6.77 -25.68
N GLY A 17 -15.20 -6.23 -26.46
CA GLY A 17 -15.30 -4.89 -27.07
C GLY A 17 -15.04 -3.75 -26.09
N LYS A 18 -15.39 -2.54 -26.49
CA LYS A 18 -15.18 -1.32 -25.67
C LYS A 18 -16.05 -1.36 -24.42
N GLN A 19 -15.44 -1.09 -23.28
CA GLN A 19 -16.09 -1.06 -21.97
C GLN A 19 -15.64 0.16 -21.19
N TYR A 20 -16.45 0.55 -20.21
CA TYR A 20 -16.26 1.75 -19.41
C TYR A 20 -16.56 1.46 -17.95
N MET A 21 -15.80 2.07 -17.03
CA MET A 21 -16.17 2.09 -15.61
C MET A 21 -16.44 3.51 -15.17
N TYR A 22 -17.48 3.64 -14.37
CA TYR A 22 -17.90 4.90 -13.78
C TYR A 22 -17.92 4.79 -12.26
N ARG A 23 -17.32 5.78 -11.60
CA ARG A 23 -17.46 6.00 -10.15
C ARG A 23 -18.73 6.79 -9.91
N LEU A 24 -19.63 6.26 -9.11
CA LEU A 24 -20.82 6.94 -8.62
C LEU A 24 -20.56 7.39 -7.20
N THR A 25 -20.64 8.69 -6.91
CA THR A 25 -20.64 9.20 -5.54
C THR A 25 -22.08 9.30 -5.06
N LEU A 26 -22.36 8.68 -3.90
CA LEU A 26 -23.70 8.64 -3.34
C LEU A 26 -23.91 9.75 -2.32
N THR A 27 -25.15 10.28 -2.23
CA THR A 27 -25.49 11.40 -1.34
C THR A 27 -25.41 11.03 0.14
N ASP A 28 -25.80 9.81 0.50
CA ASP A 28 -25.88 9.36 1.88
C ASP A 28 -25.87 7.81 1.98
N LYS A 29 -26.05 7.30 3.20
CA LYS A 29 -26.17 5.87 3.51
C LYS A 29 -27.51 5.52 4.15
N LYS A 30 -28.57 6.29 3.82
CA LYS A 30 -29.90 6.08 4.38
C LYS A 30 -30.44 4.68 4.09
N GLU A 31 -31.39 4.26 4.93
CA GLU A 31 -32.05 2.95 4.84
C GLU A 31 -31.06 1.77 4.89
N SER A 32 -29.91 1.98 5.53
CA SER A 32 -28.95 0.90 5.78
C SER A 32 -29.39 0.08 6.98
N PRO A 33 -29.34 -1.27 6.92
CA PRO A 33 -29.59 -2.15 8.06
C PRO A 33 -28.38 -2.23 9.01
N TYR A 34 -27.28 -1.55 8.67
CA TYR A 34 -26.06 -1.53 9.45
C TYR A 34 -26.12 -0.41 10.51
N ARG A 35 -25.64 -0.72 11.70
CA ARG A 35 -25.64 0.20 12.85
C ARG A 35 -24.30 0.19 13.53
N LEU A 36 -23.80 1.35 13.94
CA LEU A 36 -22.46 1.51 14.58
C LEU A 36 -22.30 0.71 15.88
N ASP A 37 -23.41 0.39 16.56
CA ASP A 37 -23.42 -0.44 17.78
C ASP A 37 -23.22 -1.95 17.50
N HIS A 38 -23.30 -2.38 16.24
CA HIS A 38 -23.08 -3.76 15.82
C HIS A 38 -22.02 -3.90 14.73
N PRO A 39 -20.77 -3.39 14.94
CA PRO A 39 -19.76 -3.29 13.90
C PRO A 39 -19.23 -4.64 13.39
N THR A 40 -19.35 -5.70 14.18
CA THR A 40 -18.88 -7.05 13.81
C THR A 40 -19.63 -7.66 12.62
N ARG A 41 -20.71 -7.02 12.14
CA ARG A 41 -21.40 -7.41 10.91
C ARG A 41 -20.60 -7.11 9.64
N TRP A 42 -19.58 -6.24 9.69
CA TRP A 42 -18.74 -5.85 8.55
C TRP A 42 -17.25 -5.62 8.91
N LEU A 43 -16.90 -5.56 10.20
CA LEU A 43 -15.53 -5.51 10.69
C LEU A 43 -15.22 -6.79 11.46
N SER A 44 -14.00 -7.30 11.33
CA SER A 44 -13.53 -8.39 12.16
C SER A 44 -13.43 -7.97 13.63
N GLN A 45 -13.47 -8.95 14.53
CA GLN A 45 -13.21 -8.70 15.95
C GLN A 45 -11.86 -8.07 16.20
N LYS A 46 -10.85 -8.36 15.37
CA LYS A 46 -9.51 -7.79 15.42
C LYS A 46 -9.53 -6.29 15.08
N SER A 47 -10.29 -5.89 14.05
CA SER A 47 -10.51 -4.48 13.70
C SER A 47 -11.17 -3.69 14.82
N VAL A 48 -12.24 -4.23 15.40
CA VAL A 48 -12.96 -3.61 16.53
C VAL A 48 -12.03 -3.47 17.75
N SER A 49 -11.26 -4.52 18.05
CA SER A 49 -10.30 -4.53 19.18
C SER A 49 -9.17 -3.53 18.99
N ARG A 50 -8.66 -3.37 17.74
CA ARG A 50 -7.64 -2.36 17.41
C ARG A 50 -8.15 -0.95 17.73
N ARG A 51 -9.35 -0.59 17.28
CA ARG A 51 -9.95 0.73 17.58
C ARG A 51 -10.15 0.93 19.07
N ARG A 52 -10.71 -0.05 19.77
CA ARG A 52 -10.92 0.01 21.22
C ARG A 52 -9.62 0.25 21.99
N ARG A 53 -8.57 -0.49 21.63
CA ARG A 53 -7.23 -0.35 22.24
C ARG A 53 -6.66 1.06 22.08
N GLN A 54 -6.98 1.73 20.97
CA GLN A 54 -6.51 3.08 20.65
C GLN A 54 -7.51 4.18 21.06
N GLY A 55 -8.63 3.85 21.69
CA GLY A 55 -9.66 4.82 22.10
C GLY A 55 -10.43 5.45 20.94
N LEU A 56 -10.44 4.82 19.76
CA LEU A 56 -11.06 5.33 18.55
C LEU A 56 -12.53 4.93 18.46
N GLN A 57 -13.39 5.88 18.10
CA GLN A 57 -14.81 5.67 17.87
C GLN A 57 -15.10 5.35 16.41
N LEU A 58 -16.16 4.57 16.17
CA LEU A 58 -16.74 4.39 14.85
C LEU A 58 -17.61 5.60 14.49
N ASP A 59 -17.63 5.97 13.24
CA ASP A 59 -18.45 7.06 12.71
C ASP A 59 -19.24 6.63 11.45
N SER A 60 -19.99 7.56 10.86
CA SER A 60 -20.83 7.28 9.68
C SER A 60 -20.03 6.80 8.46
N THR A 61 -18.74 7.15 8.37
CA THR A 61 -17.89 6.69 7.27
C THR A 61 -17.65 5.19 7.35
N ASP A 62 -17.66 4.60 8.55
CA ASP A 62 -17.47 3.16 8.75
C ASP A 62 -18.67 2.32 8.31
N LEU A 63 -19.87 2.90 8.20
CA LEU A 63 -21.06 2.16 7.74
C LEU A 63 -20.91 1.74 6.28
N PRO A 64 -21.28 0.50 5.94
CA PRO A 64 -21.33 0.05 4.54
C PRO A 64 -22.22 0.94 3.66
N VAL A 65 -21.95 0.96 2.37
CA VAL A 65 -22.82 1.55 1.35
C VAL A 65 -24.22 0.94 1.45
N SER A 66 -25.27 1.74 1.29
CA SER A 66 -26.66 1.30 1.42
C SER A 66 -26.98 0.11 0.50
N PRO A 67 -27.38 -1.06 1.05
CA PRO A 67 -27.75 -2.22 0.24
C PRO A 67 -28.94 -1.94 -0.69
N ARG A 68 -29.83 -1.02 -0.32
CA ARG A 68 -30.94 -0.60 -1.16
C ARG A 68 -30.42 0.11 -2.41
N TYR A 69 -29.48 1.04 -2.27
CA TYR A 69 -28.89 1.73 -3.40
C TYR A 69 -28.14 0.75 -4.31
N LEU A 70 -27.37 -0.15 -3.74
CA LEU A 70 -26.70 -1.21 -4.52
C LEU A 70 -27.70 -2.08 -5.30
N LYS A 71 -28.87 -2.41 -4.73
CA LYS A 71 -29.90 -3.18 -5.41
C LYS A 71 -30.49 -2.41 -6.59
N ILE A 72 -30.77 -1.11 -6.42
CA ILE A 72 -31.30 -0.24 -7.49
C ILE A 72 -30.28 -0.07 -8.62
N ILE A 73 -29.01 0.20 -8.28
CA ILE A 73 -27.92 0.32 -9.28
C ILE A 73 -27.82 -0.99 -10.08
N ARG A 74 -27.79 -2.13 -9.40
CA ARG A 74 -27.65 -3.45 -10.03
C ARG A 74 -28.84 -3.83 -10.92
N SER A 75 -30.01 -3.23 -10.71
CA SER A 75 -31.19 -3.47 -11.55
C SER A 75 -31.23 -2.64 -12.84
N GLN A 76 -30.28 -1.70 -13.04
CA GLN A 76 -30.18 -0.95 -14.28
C GLN A 76 -29.63 -1.84 -15.39
N ALA A 77 -30.13 -1.64 -16.62
CA ALA A 77 -29.67 -2.42 -17.78
C ALA A 77 -28.18 -2.18 -18.06
N ASN A 78 -27.47 -3.21 -18.45
CA ASN A 78 -26.04 -3.16 -18.80
C ASN A 78 -25.13 -2.62 -17.69
N VAL A 79 -25.50 -2.79 -16.42
CA VAL A 79 -24.72 -2.34 -15.25
C VAL A 79 -24.23 -3.53 -14.45
N GLU A 80 -22.93 -3.56 -14.21
CA GLU A 80 -22.28 -4.46 -13.27
C GLU A 80 -21.58 -3.66 -12.20
N ILE A 81 -21.81 -3.97 -10.90
CA ILE A 81 -21.05 -3.36 -9.81
C ILE A 81 -19.74 -4.11 -9.67
N VAL A 82 -18.62 -3.41 -9.86
CA VAL A 82 -17.26 -3.95 -9.77
C VAL A 82 -16.55 -3.55 -8.48
N GLY A 83 -16.99 -2.49 -7.81
CA GLY A 83 -16.38 -2.02 -6.58
C GLY A 83 -17.27 -1.13 -5.74
N LYS A 84 -16.91 -0.94 -4.49
CA LYS A 84 -17.59 0.02 -3.58
C LYS A 84 -16.64 0.44 -2.46
N SER A 85 -16.69 1.70 -2.09
CA SER A 85 -15.99 2.26 -0.94
C SER A 85 -17.00 2.77 0.08
N ARG A 86 -16.89 2.29 1.33
CA ARG A 86 -17.73 2.79 2.42
C ARG A 86 -17.22 4.13 2.95
N TRP A 87 -15.90 4.35 2.97
CA TRP A 87 -15.33 5.59 3.48
C TRP A 87 -15.63 6.77 2.56
N ASN A 88 -15.58 6.55 1.25
CA ASN A 88 -15.87 7.57 0.23
C ASN A 88 -17.35 7.59 -0.19
N ASN A 89 -18.15 6.60 0.26
CA ASN A 89 -19.53 6.40 -0.16
C ASN A 89 -19.69 6.34 -1.68
N THR A 90 -18.82 5.57 -2.35
CA THR A 90 -18.80 5.42 -3.80
C THR A 90 -19.11 3.99 -4.23
N VAL A 91 -19.57 3.86 -5.48
CA VAL A 91 -19.78 2.59 -6.16
C VAL A 91 -19.15 2.69 -7.55
N VAL A 92 -18.31 1.73 -7.90
CA VAL A 92 -17.78 1.61 -9.26
C VAL A 92 -18.63 0.63 -10.03
N VAL A 93 -19.11 1.07 -11.18
CA VAL A 93 -19.92 0.26 -12.08
C VAL A 93 -19.25 0.13 -13.43
N ARG A 94 -19.42 -1.02 -14.09
CA ARG A 94 -18.99 -1.29 -15.45
C ARG A 94 -20.17 -1.37 -16.40
N SER A 95 -19.98 -0.86 -17.62
CA SER A 95 -20.94 -0.97 -18.71
C SER A 95 -20.22 -0.98 -20.07
N ASN A 96 -20.82 -1.62 -21.04
CA ASN A 96 -20.41 -1.54 -22.47
C ASN A 96 -21.19 -0.46 -23.24
N ASP A 97 -22.11 0.23 -22.56
CA ASP A 97 -22.96 1.27 -23.13
C ASP A 97 -22.75 2.60 -22.39
N THR A 98 -22.26 3.60 -23.10
CA THR A 98 -22.05 4.95 -22.56
C THR A 98 -23.35 5.68 -22.20
N MET A 99 -24.49 5.28 -22.78
CA MET A 99 -25.79 5.87 -22.44
C MET A 99 -26.27 5.45 -21.05
N THR A 100 -25.83 4.32 -20.55
CA THR A 100 -26.17 3.82 -19.22
C THR A 100 -25.80 4.83 -18.11
N VAL A 101 -24.72 5.60 -18.28
CA VAL A 101 -24.32 6.62 -17.32
C VAL A 101 -25.39 7.71 -17.12
N ASN A 102 -26.16 8.04 -18.19
CA ASN A 102 -27.21 9.05 -18.08
C ASN A 102 -28.35 8.56 -17.18
N THR A 103 -28.75 7.29 -17.28
CA THR A 103 -29.73 6.67 -16.38
C THR A 103 -29.24 6.67 -14.94
N LEU A 104 -27.95 6.38 -14.71
CA LEU A 104 -27.35 6.37 -13.38
C LEU A 104 -27.28 7.76 -12.74
N LYS A 105 -27.05 8.82 -13.53
CA LYS A 105 -27.06 10.23 -13.07
C LYS A 105 -28.43 10.68 -12.57
N GLU A 106 -29.50 10.14 -13.13
CA GLU A 106 -30.88 10.49 -12.75
C GLU A 106 -31.33 9.83 -11.44
N LEU A 107 -30.54 8.91 -10.88
CA LEU A 107 -30.87 8.28 -9.60
C LEU A 107 -30.75 9.33 -8.46
N PRO A 108 -31.82 9.53 -7.65
CA PRO A 108 -31.88 10.65 -6.70
C PRO A 108 -30.83 10.59 -5.58
N PHE A 109 -30.17 9.47 -5.42
CA PHE A 109 -29.11 9.25 -4.44
C PHE A 109 -27.70 9.27 -5.07
N VAL A 110 -27.55 9.58 -6.35
CA VAL A 110 -26.26 9.77 -7.03
C VAL A 110 -25.99 11.26 -7.16
N SER A 111 -24.94 11.74 -6.50
CA SER A 111 -24.56 13.16 -6.50
C SER A 111 -23.54 13.48 -7.60
N LYS A 112 -22.69 12.52 -7.97
CA LYS A 112 -21.64 12.71 -8.99
C LYS A 112 -21.40 11.39 -9.72
N THR A 113 -21.02 11.51 -10.99
CA THR A 113 -20.61 10.37 -11.82
C THR A 113 -19.34 10.74 -12.57
N GLU A 114 -18.33 9.93 -12.49
CA GLU A 114 -17.02 10.13 -13.10
C GLU A 114 -16.62 8.90 -13.92
N LEU A 115 -16.14 9.13 -15.16
CA LEU A 115 -15.47 8.08 -15.92
C LEU A 115 -14.11 7.81 -15.29
N VAL A 116 -13.86 6.59 -14.83
CA VAL A 116 -12.62 6.24 -14.13
C VAL A 116 -11.77 5.19 -14.87
N TRP A 117 -12.37 4.53 -15.87
CA TRP A 117 -11.65 3.57 -16.70
C TRP A 117 -12.30 3.37 -18.05
N VAL A 118 -11.47 3.19 -19.06
CA VAL A 118 -11.85 2.82 -20.43
C VAL A 118 -11.02 1.63 -20.85
N SER A 119 -11.66 0.57 -21.35
CA SER A 119 -10.92 -0.61 -21.83
C SER A 119 -9.92 -0.20 -22.90
N PRO A 120 -8.68 -0.70 -22.86
CA PRO A 120 -7.71 -0.49 -23.91
C PRO A 120 -8.24 -1.08 -25.23
N ASP A 121 -7.81 -0.56 -26.37
CA ASP A 121 -8.21 -1.10 -27.68
C ASP A 121 -7.60 -2.48 -27.93
N SER A 122 -6.44 -2.71 -27.34
CA SER A 122 -5.72 -3.98 -27.41
C SER A 122 -4.98 -4.24 -26.11
N ILE A 123 -4.85 -5.51 -25.79
CA ILE A 123 -4.04 -6.01 -24.69
C ILE A 123 -2.81 -6.72 -25.23
N ASP A 124 -1.71 -6.52 -24.54
CA ASP A 124 -0.55 -7.38 -24.77
C ASP A 124 -0.91 -8.77 -24.23
N LYS A 125 -0.76 -9.79 -25.08
CA LYS A 125 -0.78 -11.15 -24.55
C LYS A 125 0.34 -11.25 -23.55
N ARG A 126 0.01 -11.28 -22.29
CA ARG A 126 0.99 -11.42 -21.24
C ARG A 126 1.85 -12.63 -21.53
N LEU A 127 3.12 -12.43 -21.38
CA LEU A 127 4.06 -13.52 -21.28
C LEU A 127 3.45 -14.53 -20.30
N ARG A 128 3.26 -15.75 -20.75
CA ARG A 128 2.85 -16.85 -19.87
C ARG A 128 3.72 -16.74 -18.63
N ARG A 129 3.09 -16.91 -17.44
CA ARG A 129 3.78 -17.01 -16.16
C ARG A 129 5.16 -17.62 -16.37
N GLU A 130 6.21 -16.86 -16.11
CA GLU A 130 7.52 -17.49 -15.98
C GLU A 130 7.41 -18.47 -14.83
N LYS A 131 7.49 -19.77 -15.16
CA LYS A 131 7.56 -20.79 -14.13
C LYS A 131 8.76 -20.47 -13.26
N TYR A 132 8.56 -20.51 -11.95
CA TYR A 132 9.66 -20.49 -11.02
C TYR A 132 10.65 -21.59 -11.42
N HIS A 133 11.89 -21.21 -11.58
CA HIS A 133 13.04 -22.10 -11.68
C HIS A 133 13.96 -21.74 -10.54
N ASP A 134 14.56 -22.75 -9.93
CA ASP A 134 15.57 -22.53 -8.92
C ASP A 134 16.85 -22.01 -9.60
N TYR A 135 16.91 -20.69 -9.78
CA TYR A 135 18.06 -20.06 -10.41
C TYR A 135 19.19 -19.95 -9.40
N PHE A 136 20.34 -20.52 -9.73
CA PHE A 136 21.57 -20.25 -8.98
C PHE A 136 21.87 -18.74 -9.05
N ASN A 137 21.99 -18.12 -7.89
CA ASN A 137 22.45 -16.75 -7.75
C ASN A 137 23.81 -16.76 -7.06
N ALA A 138 24.82 -16.10 -7.63
CA ALA A 138 26.16 -16.03 -7.06
C ALA A 138 26.18 -15.47 -5.60
N TRP A 139 25.18 -14.68 -5.24
CA TRP A 139 25.02 -14.17 -3.87
C TRP A 139 24.61 -15.26 -2.88
N ASP A 140 23.92 -16.31 -3.32
CA ASP A 140 23.45 -17.39 -2.45
C ASP A 140 24.60 -18.27 -1.94
N SER A 141 25.75 -18.22 -2.61
CA SER A 141 26.95 -18.95 -2.19
C SER A 141 27.80 -18.19 -1.17
N VAL A 142 27.53 -16.92 -0.94
CA VAL A 142 28.27 -16.05 -0.02
C VAL A 142 27.56 -16.02 1.32
N LYS A 143 28.14 -16.67 2.33
CA LYS A 143 27.64 -16.58 3.71
C LYS A 143 28.02 -15.26 4.33
N HIS A 144 27.05 -14.60 4.90
CA HIS A 144 27.18 -13.35 5.63
C HIS A 144 26.79 -13.57 7.10
N GLU A 145 26.99 -12.55 7.93
CA GLU A 145 26.43 -12.53 9.27
C GLU A 145 24.91 -12.59 9.22
N ARG A 146 24.24 -12.68 10.36
CA ARG A 146 22.80 -12.93 10.59
C ARG A 146 21.83 -12.38 9.54
N TYR A 147 22.05 -11.17 9.02
CA TYR A 147 21.15 -10.50 8.07
C TYR A 147 21.49 -10.73 6.59
N GLY A 148 22.57 -11.46 6.32
CA GLY A 148 23.04 -11.71 4.96
C GLY A 148 23.30 -10.42 4.19
N VAL A 149 22.97 -10.44 2.91
CA VAL A 149 23.19 -9.29 2.01
C VAL A 149 22.25 -8.11 2.27
N GLY A 150 21.21 -8.26 3.10
CA GLY A 150 20.29 -7.20 3.53
C GLY A 150 20.71 -6.44 4.79
N LYS A 151 21.89 -6.76 5.37
CA LYS A 151 22.38 -6.23 6.65
C LYS A 151 22.28 -4.71 6.74
N GLU A 152 22.76 -4.00 5.74
CA GLU A 152 22.84 -2.54 5.74
C GLU A 152 21.45 -1.86 5.80
N GLN A 153 20.44 -2.47 5.19
CA GLN A 153 19.05 -1.95 5.21
C GLN A 153 18.46 -1.91 6.63
N ILE A 154 18.82 -2.89 7.45
CA ILE A 154 18.33 -3.01 8.82
C ILE A 154 19.18 -2.19 9.79
N GLU A 155 20.49 -2.29 9.69
CA GLU A 155 21.42 -1.65 10.63
C GLU A 155 21.49 -0.14 10.46
N SER A 156 21.32 0.39 9.23
CA SER A 156 21.28 1.84 8.99
C SER A 156 20.16 2.57 9.75
N LEU A 157 19.09 1.84 10.09
CA LEU A 157 17.96 2.33 10.87
C LEU A 157 17.97 1.83 12.34
N HIS A 158 19.06 1.14 12.74
CA HIS A 158 19.20 0.50 14.05
C HIS A 158 18.09 -0.54 14.39
N GLY A 159 17.55 -1.19 13.36
CA GLY A 159 16.54 -2.24 13.50
C GLY A 159 17.11 -3.54 14.09
N ASP A 160 18.39 -3.81 13.85
CA ASP A 160 19.14 -4.92 14.44
C ASP A 160 19.02 -4.95 15.96
N ARG A 161 19.05 -3.79 16.61
CA ARG A 161 18.93 -3.65 18.07
C ARG A 161 17.54 -4.07 18.57
N LEU A 162 16.46 -3.75 17.83
CA LEU A 162 15.11 -4.24 18.16
C LEU A 162 15.02 -5.75 18.00
N HIS A 163 15.56 -6.30 16.91
CA HIS A 163 15.61 -7.73 16.67
C HIS A 163 16.39 -8.48 17.76
N ASN A 164 17.51 -7.91 18.25
CA ASN A 164 18.35 -8.50 19.28
C ASN A 164 17.61 -8.64 20.63
N ILE A 165 16.64 -7.79 20.91
CA ILE A 165 15.81 -7.86 22.12
C ILE A 165 14.43 -8.50 21.86
N GLY A 166 14.25 -9.16 20.69
CA GLY A 166 13.09 -10.00 20.39
C GLY A 166 11.93 -9.30 19.66
N PHE A 167 12.04 -8.02 19.31
CA PHE A 167 11.03 -7.32 18.55
C PHE A 167 11.29 -7.46 17.04
N ARG A 168 10.58 -8.39 16.40
CA ARG A 168 10.72 -8.78 15.00
C ARG A 168 9.39 -8.72 14.24
N GLY A 169 8.40 -7.96 14.76
CA GLY A 169 7.07 -7.82 14.20
C GLY A 169 6.04 -8.88 14.67
N LYS A 170 6.40 -9.73 15.63
CA LYS A 170 5.49 -10.78 16.14
C LYS A 170 4.19 -10.18 16.71
N GLY A 171 3.05 -10.70 16.25
CA GLY A 171 1.72 -10.24 16.67
C GLY A 171 1.17 -9.07 15.84
N MET A 172 2.01 -8.42 15.04
CA MET A 172 1.59 -7.36 14.10
C MET A 172 1.15 -7.96 12.77
N THR A 173 0.19 -7.31 12.12
CA THR A 173 -0.25 -7.67 10.76
C THR A 173 -0.04 -6.49 9.82
N ILE A 174 0.64 -6.74 8.71
CA ILE A 174 0.97 -5.78 7.66
C ILE A 174 0.17 -6.16 6.40
N ALA A 175 -0.57 -5.22 5.82
CA ALA A 175 -1.08 -5.37 4.45
C ALA A 175 -0.08 -4.77 3.47
N VAL A 176 0.25 -5.50 2.41
CA VAL A 176 1.04 -5.01 1.28
C VAL A 176 0.08 -4.78 0.13
N LEU A 177 -0.07 -3.50 -0.27
CA LEU A 177 -0.88 -3.06 -1.40
C LEU A 177 0.05 -2.86 -2.58
N ASP A 178 -0.16 -3.61 -3.67
CA ASP A 178 0.78 -3.66 -4.80
C ASP A 178 0.13 -4.14 -6.10
N GLY A 179 0.88 -4.16 -7.20
CA GLY A 179 0.43 -4.58 -8.53
C GLY A 179 0.50 -6.10 -8.79
N GLY A 180 1.16 -6.88 -7.92
CA GLY A 180 1.30 -8.32 -8.07
C GLY A 180 2.35 -8.92 -7.16
N PHE A 181 2.29 -10.23 -6.96
CA PHE A 181 3.14 -10.99 -6.03
C PHE A 181 3.67 -12.27 -6.70
N GLN A 182 4.26 -12.12 -7.88
CA GLN A 182 4.70 -13.24 -8.71
C GLN A 182 5.49 -14.28 -7.92
N ASN A 183 5.01 -15.54 -7.99
CA ASN A 183 5.67 -16.71 -7.44
C ASN A 183 5.90 -16.72 -5.90
N VAL A 184 5.36 -15.79 -5.13
CA VAL A 184 5.51 -15.79 -3.65
C VAL A 184 5.09 -17.14 -3.04
N ASN A 185 4.07 -17.77 -3.59
CA ASN A 185 3.54 -19.06 -3.13
C ASN A 185 4.46 -20.26 -3.40
N VAL A 186 5.51 -20.11 -4.22
CA VAL A 186 6.40 -21.21 -4.63
C VAL A 186 7.89 -20.93 -4.39
N ILE A 187 8.30 -19.68 -4.22
CA ILE A 187 9.70 -19.32 -3.93
C ILE A 187 10.07 -19.79 -2.51
N PRO A 188 11.13 -20.60 -2.35
CA PRO A 188 11.50 -21.16 -1.03
C PRO A 188 11.73 -20.14 0.07
N ALA A 189 12.25 -18.96 -0.27
CA ALA A 189 12.50 -17.88 0.71
C ALA A 189 11.23 -17.36 1.40
N PHE A 190 10.04 -17.56 0.80
CA PHE A 190 8.76 -17.16 1.39
C PHE A 190 8.02 -18.30 2.11
N ARG A 191 8.55 -19.53 2.13
CA ARG A 191 7.88 -20.71 2.70
C ARG A 191 7.46 -20.57 4.18
N ASN A 192 8.18 -19.73 4.93
CA ASN A 192 7.95 -19.50 6.36
C ASN A 192 7.21 -18.17 6.63
N VAL A 193 6.88 -17.41 5.59
CA VAL A 193 6.13 -16.15 5.71
C VAL A 193 4.69 -16.46 6.08
N LYS A 194 4.17 -15.78 7.11
CA LYS A 194 2.81 -15.96 7.60
C LYS A 194 1.85 -15.10 6.80
N ILE A 195 1.32 -15.63 5.70
CA ILE A 195 0.28 -14.97 4.91
C ILE A 195 -1.07 -15.29 5.52
N GLU A 196 -1.77 -14.26 6.08
CA GLU A 196 -3.12 -14.39 6.66
C GLU A 196 -4.21 -14.34 5.62
N GLY A 197 -3.97 -13.71 4.48
CA GLY A 197 -4.91 -13.65 3.38
C GLY A 197 -4.34 -13.00 2.13
N ILE A 198 -5.02 -13.24 1.05
CA ILE A 198 -4.73 -12.69 -0.27
C ILE A 198 -6.01 -12.11 -0.86
N ARG A 199 -5.90 -11.09 -1.71
CA ARG A 199 -7.01 -10.53 -2.47
C ARG A 199 -6.56 -9.91 -3.76
N ASP A 200 -7.27 -10.21 -4.85
CA ASP A 200 -7.19 -9.47 -6.10
C ASP A 200 -8.41 -8.55 -6.22
N LEU A 201 -8.17 -7.25 -6.32
CA LEU A 201 -9.23 -6.23 -6.48
C LEU A 201 -9.26 -5.65 -7.89
N VAL A 202 -8.27 -5.96 -8.72
CA VAL A 202 -8.21 -5.47 -10.10
C VAL A 202 -9.18 -6.27 -10.95
N TRP A 203 -10.21 -5.59 -11.45
CA TRP A 203 -11.32 -6.20 -12.16
C TRP A 203 -10.88 -6.61 -13.56
N HIS A 204 -9.83 -6.77 -14.05
CA HIS A 204 -9.57 -7.30 -15.38
C HIS A 204 -8.34 -8.17 -15.42
N ASN A 205 -8.61 -9.44 -15.66
CA ASN A 205 -7.67 -10.26 -16.39
C ASN A 205 -8.33 -10.67 -17.70
N PRO A 206 -8.01 -10.02 -18.84
CA PRO A 206 -8.56 -10.38 -20.13
C PRO A 206 -8.14 -11.78 -20.58
N ASP A 207 -7.14 -12.37 -19.93
CA ASP A 207 -6.65 -13.73 -20.24
C ASP A 207 -7.40 -14.82 -19.46
N THR A 208 -8.27 -14.46 -18.51
CA THR A 208 -9.12 -15.45 -17.84
C THR A 208 -10.45 -15.62 -18.57
N PRO A 209 -10.76 -16.82 -19.08
CA PRO A 209 -12.04 -17.12 -19.73
C PRO A 209 -13.22 -17.13 -18.76
N HIS A 210 -13.02 -16.89 -17.47
CA HIS A 210 -14.05 -16.95 -16.45
C HIS A 210 -14.16 -15.62 -15.67
N PRO A 211 -15.38 -15.16 -15.39
CA PRO A 211 -15.64 -13.93 -14.64
C PRO A 211 -15.32 -14.04 -13.13
N GLU A 212 -14.92 -15.20 -12.66
CA GLU A 212 -14.50 -15.40 -11.29
C GLU A 212 -12.99 -15.12 -11.20
N ILE A 213 -12.68 -13.92 -10.69
CA ILE A 213 -11.30 -13.56 -10.34
C ILE A 213 -10.91 -14.44 -9.15
N SER A 214 -9.94 -15.31 -9.37
CA SER A 214 -9.31 -16.03 -8.28
C SER A 214 -8.35 -15.10 -7.56
N ASP A 215 -8.45 -14.98 -6.24
CA ASP A 215 -7.48 -14.23 -5.44
C ASP A 215 -6.03 -14.73 -5.66
N GLU A 216 -5.84 -15.97 -6.10
CA GLU A 216 -4.54 -16.54 -6.46
C GLU A 216 -3.93 -15.91 -7.73
N GLN A 217 -4.71 -15.15 -8.50
CA GLN A 217 -4.20 -14.44 -9.67
C GLN A 217 -3.03 -13.51 -9.31
N ILE A 218 -2.99 -12.98 -8.10
CA ILE A 218 -1.90 -12.12 -7.61
C ILE A 218 -0.50 -12.77 -7.78
N TYR A 219 -0.42 -14.11 -7.76
CA TYR A 219 0.83 -14.85 -7.93
C TYR A 219 1.28 -15.02 -9.39
N TYR A 220 0.45 -14.57 -10.33
CA TYR A 220 0.73 -14.59 -11.77
C TYR A 220 0.98 -13.18 -12.32
N GLU A 221 0.79 -12.18 -11.47
CA GLU A 221 0.99 -10.78 -11.78
C GLU A 221 2.43 -10.34 -11.51
N PRO A 222 2.88 -9.14 -11.95
CA PRO A 222 4.28 -8.71 -11.85
C PRO A 222 4.89 -8.87 -10.45
N ASP A 223 6.22 -8.98 -10.41
CA ASP A 223 6.98 -9.30 -9.19
C ASP A 223 7.32 -8.09 -8.30
N HIS A 224 6.74 -6.91 -8.58
CA HIS A 224 7.05 -5.72 -7.78
C HIS A 224 6.69 -5.94 -6.31
N GLY A 225 5.48 -6.41 -5.99
CA GLY A 225 5.07 -6.74 -4.62
C GLY A 225 5.85 -7.91 -4.00
N THR A 226 6.36 -8.84 -4.83
CA THR A 226 7.27 -9.89 -4.34
C THR A 226 8.56 -9.29 -3.79
N ARG A 227 9.16 -8.33 -4.51
CA ARG A 227 10.34 -7.59 -4.08
C ARG A 227 10.05 -6.77 -2.83
N VAL A 228 8.94 -6.03 -2.80
CA VAL A 228 8.48 -5.25 -1.64
C VAL A 228 8.30 -6.14 -0.41
N LEU A 229 7.60 -7.26 -0.54
CA LEU A 229 7.38 -8.21 0.55
C LEU A 229 8.71 -8.78 1.07
N SER A 230 9.67 -9.05 0.18
CA SER A 230 10.96 -9.64 0.55
C SER A 230 11.75 -8.75 1.51
N ALA A 231 11.66 -7.42 1.37
CA ALA A 231 12.33 -6.46 2.25
C ALA A 231 11.85 -6.53 3.70
N MET A 232 10.65 -7.04 3.94
CA MET A 232 10.05 -7.16 5.27
C MET A 232 10.01 -8.59 5.80
N ALA A 233 9.60 -9.54 4.97
CA ALA A 233 9.04 -10.82 5.43
C ALA A 233 10.01 -11.99 5.40
N VAL A 234 11.01 -11.97 4.53
CA VAL A 234 11.96 -13.08 4.37
C VAL A 234 12.74 -13.32 5.66
N ASN A 235 12.96 -14.58 6.00
CA ASN A 235 13.74 -14.98 7.17
C ASN A 235 14.66 -16.15 6.80
N GLU A 236 15.65 -15.86 5.98
CA GLU A 236 16.71 -16.79 5.60
C GLU A 236 18.05 -16.26 6.18
N PRO A 237 18.39 -16.65 7.44
CA PRO A 237 19.62 -16.20 8.08
C PRO A 237 20.85 -16.48 7.21
N GLU A 238 21.82 -15.58 7.27
CA GLU A 238 23.05 -15.59 6.47
C GLU A 238 22.85 -15.33 4.95
N VAL A 239 21.61 -15.29 4.46
CA VAL A 239 21.25 -14.99 3.07
C VAL A 239 20.55 -13.64 2.96
N LEU A 240 19.33 -13.55 3.46
CA LEU A 240 18.55 -12.31 3.54
C LEU A 240 17.54 -12.42 4.67
N VAL A 241 17.54 -11.44 5.57
CA VAL A 241 16.49 -11.29 6.59
C VAL A 241 15.82 -9.94 6.42
N GLY A 242 14.51 -9.95 6.30
CA GLY A 242 13.69 -8.75 6.20
C GLY A 242 13.52 -8.04 7.55
N THR A 243 12.88 -6.87 7.50
CA THR A 243 12.76 -5.97 8.66
C THR A 243 11.68 -6.38 9.66
N ALA A 244 10.70 -7.23 9.28
CA ALA A 244 9.66 -7.77 10.17
C ALA A 244 9.36 -9.26 9.89
N PRO A 245 10.36 -10.16 10.01
CA PRO A 245 10.24 -11.53 9.55
C PRO A 245 9.25 -12.38 10.38
N ASP A 246 8.83 -11.92 11.55
CA ASP A 246 7.87 -12.62 12.41
C ASP A 246 6.46 -12.02 12.34
N ALA A 247 6.24 -10.97 11.54
CA ALA A 247 4.93 -10.38 11.29
C ALA A 247 4.03 -11.31 10.46
N ARG A 248 2.77 -10.94 10.34
CA ARG A 248 1.78 -11.59 9.47
C ARG A 248 1.44 -10.67 8.33
N TYR A 249 1.10 -11.21 7.18
CA TYR A 249 0.94 -10.43 5.96
C TYR A 249 -0.41 -10.70 5.28
N TRP A 250 -1.04 -9.62 4.80
CA TRP A 250 -2.06 -9.64 3.76
C TRP A 250 -1.43 -9.15 2.46
N LEU A 251 -1.68 -9.87 1.35
CA LEU A 251 -1.21 -9.49 0.02
C LEU A 251 -2.42 -9.06 -0.80
N ILE A 252 -2.48 -7.79 -1.18
CA ILE A 252 -3.65 -7.22 -1.84
C ILE A 252 -3.20 -6.57 -3.15
N ARG A 253 -3.65 -7.11 -4.27
CA ARG A 253 -3.44 -6.49 -5.57
C ARG A 253 -4.49 -5.43 -5.81
N CYS A 254 -4.06 -4.19 -6.07
CA CYS A 254 -4.92 -3.04 -6.30
C CYS A 254 -4.40 -2.10 -7.41
N GLU A 255 -3.43 -2.54 -8.20
CA GLU A 255 -2.86 -1.81 -9.34
C GLU A 255 -2.90 -2.70 -10.59
N ASP A 256 -3.32 -2.11 -11.71
CA ASP A 256 -3.32 -2.75 -13.02
C ASP A 256 -2.07 -2.39 -13.82
N SER A 257 -1.10 -3.26 -13.88
CA SER A 257 0.15 -3.05 -14.61
C SER A 257 -0.01 -2.82 -16.14
N GLN A 258 -1.23 -2.85 -16.67
CA GLN A 258 -1.49 -2.66 -18.11
C GLN A 258 -1.97 -1.27 -18.48
N SER A 259 -2.48 -0.52 -17.51
CA SER A 259 -2.99 0.84 -17.73
C SER A 259 -2.89 1.65 -16.46
N GLU A 260 -2.68 2.94 -16.59
CA GLU A 260 -2.65 3.90 -15.50
C GLU A 260 -3.92 4.74 -15.56
N GLN A 261 -4.96 4.38 -14.80
CA GLN A 261 -6.26 5.02 -14.90
C GLN A 261 -6.85 5.31 -13.50
N PRO A 262 -7.74 6.32 -13.35
CA PRO A 262 -8.28 6.74 -12.06
C PRO A 262 -9.02 5.66 -11.25
N VAL A 263 -9.43 4.55 -11.88
CA VAL A 263 -10.05 3.40 -11.18
C VAL A 263 -9.10 2.76 -10.17
N GLU A 264 -7.78 2.92 -10.33
CA GLU A 264 -6.79 2.39 -9.40
C GLU A 264 -6.85 3.09 -8.04
N GLU A 265 -7.28 4.35 -8.00
CA GLU A 265 -7.62 5.01 -6.74
C GLU A 265 -8.77 4.31 -6.01
N ASP A 266 -9.78 3.81 -6.75
CA ASP A 266 -10.90 3.04 -6.18
C ASP A 266 -10.43 1.69 -5.68
N TYR A 267 -9.60 0.97 -6.44
CA TYR A 267 -9.02 -0.31 -6.01
C TYR A 267 -8.18 -0.14 -4.75
N TRP A 268 -7.36 0.91 -4.70
CA TRP A 268 -6.56 1.22 -3.52
C TRP A 268 -7.43 1.54 -2.29
N ALA A 269 -8.49 2.33 -2.46
CA ALA A 269 -9.44 2.63 -1.40
C ALA A 269 -10.13 1.36 -0.88
N MET A 270 -10.54 0.48 -1.79
CA MET A 270 -11.12 -0.83 -1.44
C MET A 270 -10.11 -1.72 -0.70
N ALA A 271 -8.83 -1.69 -1.10
CA ALA A 271 -7.75 -2.42 -0.44
C ALA A 271 -7.51 -1.92 0.98
N ALA A 272 -7.47 -0.61 1.18
CA ALA A 272 -7.35 0.01 2.50
C ALA A 272 -8.53 -0.35 3.43
N GLU A 273 -9.74 -0.33 2.90
CA GLU A 273 -10.95 -0.72 3.64
C GLU A 273 -11.01 -2.22 3.97
N LEU A 274 -10.51 -3.06 3.08
CA LEU A 274 -10.37 -4.50 3.31
C LEU A 274 -9.35 -4.74 4.43
N ALA A 275 -8.19 -4.12 4.36
CA ALA A 275 -7.16 -4.18 5.39
C ALA A 275 -7.70 -3.73 6.75
N ASP A 276 -8.48 -2.64 6.78
CA ASP A 276 -9.19 -2.20 7.98
C ASP A 276 -10.15 -3.27 8.52
N SER A 277 -10.98 -3.82 7.65
CA SER A 277 -11.98 -4.85 8.02
C SER A 277 -11.32 -6.13 8.52
N ALA A 278 -10.22 -6.54 7.92
CA ALA A 278 -9.42 -7.70 8.34
C ALA A 278 -8.72 -7.50 9.70
N GLY A 279 -8.56 -6.24 10.13
CA GLY A 279 -7.90 -5.89 11.39
C GLY A 279 -6.38 -5.77 11.26
N VAL A 280 -5.90 -5.33 10.11
CA VAL A 280 -4.50 -5.01 9.85
C VAL A 280 -4.05 -3.83 10.72
N ASP A 281 -2.81 -3.85 11.19
CA ASP A 281 -2.23 -2.77 12.00
C ASP A 281 -1.51 -1.74 11.14
N ILE A 282 -0.81 -2.19 10.08
CA ILE A 282 0.04 -1.35 9.23
C ILE A 282 -0.26 -1.67 7.76
N ILE A 283 -0.30 -0.65 6.92
CA ILE A 283 -0.35 -0.78 5.47
C ILE A 283 1.00 -0.32 4.89
N ASN A 284 1.63 -1.18 4.09
CA ASN A 284 2.70 -0.82 3.17
C ASN A 284 2.09 -0.60 1.79
N SER A 285 2.24 0.59 1.24
CA SER A 285 1.85 0.93 -0.13
C SER A 285 3.06 1.48 -0.87
N SER A 286 3.55 0.71 -1.84
CA SER A 286 4.67 1.11 -2.68
C SER A 286 4.19 1.66 -4.03
N LEU A 287 3.05 2.32 -4.02
CA LEU A 287 2.31 2.85 -5.15
C LEU A 287 2.24 4.39 -5.12
N GLY A 288 1.95 4.99 -6.29
CA GLY A 288 1.75 6.43 -6.35
C GLY A 288 1.45 6.91 -7.76
N TYR A 289 0.49 7.84 -7.88
CA TYR A 289 -0.07 8.30 -9.13
C TYR A 289 0.20 9.81 -9.32
N ASN A 290 0.41 10.23 -10.56
CA ASN A 290 0.48 11.63 -10.98
C ASN A 290 0.04 11.83 -12.43
N GLU A 291 0.16 10.81 -13.26
CA GLU A 291 -0.22 10.81 -14.67
C GLU A 291 -1.19 9.67 -14.93
N TYR A 292 -2.17 9.92 -15.81
CA TYR A 292 -3.14 8.92 -16.25
C TYR A 292 -3.16 8.81 -17.76
N ASP A 293 -3.49 7.61 -18.23
CA ASP A 293 -3.68 7.32 -19.65
C ASP A 293 -4.88 8.08 -20.22
N SER A 294 -4.78 8.45 -21.52
CA SER A 294 -5.92 9.02 -22.25
C SER A 294 -7.14 8.07 -22.21
N PRO A 295 -8.37 8.57 -22.03
CA PRO A 295 -8.78 9.98 -22.12
C PRO A 295 -8.77 10.76 -20.79
N HIS A 296 -8.19 10.21 -19.72
CA HIS A 296 -8.19 10.85 -18.42
C HIS A 296 -7.19 12.00 -18.35
N GLN A 297 -7.48 12.97 -17.49
CA GLN A 297 -6.56 14.05 -17.20
C GLN A 297 -5.63 13.65 -16.07
N SER A 298 -4.33 13.86 -16.28
CA SER A 298 -3.32 13.72 -15.24
C SER A 298 -3.51 14.73 -14.12
N LEU A 299 -2.95 14.43 -12.95
CA LEU A 299 -3.08 15.30 -11.78
C LEU A 299 -2.32 16.61 -11.95
N SER A 300 -2.75 17.61 -11.23
CA SER A 300 -2.05 18.89 -11.08
C SER A 300 -1.42 19.01 -9.71
N LEU A 301 -0.38 19.84 -9.57
CA LEU A 301 0.27 20.06 -8.27
C LEU A 301 -0.69 20.60 -7.20
N SER A 302 -1.76 21.32 -7.60
CA SER A 302 -2.76 21.82 -6.67
C SER A 302 -3.57 20.73 -5.96
N GLN A 303 -3.55 19.51 -6.46
CA GLN A 303 -4.26 18.36 -5.86
C GLN A 303 -3.41 17.57 -4.84
N LEU A 304 -2.16 17.99 -4.61
CA LEU A 304 -1.27 17.37 -3.61
C LEU A 304 -1.54 17.91 -2.19
N ASP A 305 -2.79 17.95 -1.76
CA ASP A 305 -3.25 18.57 -0.52
C ASP A 305 -3.74 17.55 0.54
N GLY A 306 -3.65 16.27 0.24
CA GLY A 306 -4.10 15.17 1.11
C GLY A 306 -5.61 14.92 1.09
N GLN A 307 -6.40 15.68 0.30
CA GLN A 307 -7.86 15.64 0.33
C GLN A 307 -8.52 15.61 -1.06
N SER A 308 -7.91 16.24 -2.06
CA SER A 308 -8.53 16.48 -3.38
C SER A 308 -8.68 15.24 -4.24
N THR A 309 -7.83 14.24 -4.08
CA THR A 309 -7.95 12.94 -4.76
C THR A 309 -8.65 11.92 -3.86
N LEU A 310 -9.34 10.95 -4.44
CA LEU A 310 -10.02 9.90 -3.67
C LEU A 310 -9.03 9.08 -2.86
N ILE A 311 -7.88 8.78 -3.43
CA ILE A 311 -6.84 7.99 -2.76
C ILE A 311 -6.21 8.76 -1.59
N SER A 312 -5.88 10.06 -1.74
CA SER A 312 -5.30 10.87 -0.67
C SER A 312 -6.29 11.11 0.47
N HIS A 313 -7.57 11.36 0.14
CA HIS A 313 -8.63 11.44 1.14
C HIS A 313 -8.75 10.13 1.93
N THR A 314 -8.76 8.99 1.24
CA THR A 314 -8.83 7.66 1.89
C THR A 314 -7.60 7.41 2.78
N ALA A 315 -6.41 7.75 2.29
CA ALA A 315 -5.15 7.59 3.02
C ALA A 315 -5.13 8.43 4.32
N SER A 316 -5.64 9.67 4.26
CA SER A 316 -5.74 10.57 5.41
C SER A 316 -6.72 10.09 6.51
N LEU A 317 -7.58 9.13 6.21
CA LEU A 317 -8.47 8.51 7.21
C LEU A 317 -7.79 7.41 8.04
N LEU A 318 -6.72 6.77 7.54
CA LEU A 318 -6.20 5.52 8.09
C LEU A 318 -5.74 5.63 9.55
N ALA A 319 -5.03 6.69 9.92
CA ALA A 319 -4.60 6.88 11.31
C ALA A 319 -5.80 7.03 12.27
N ARG A 320 -6.88 7.66 11.83
CA ARG A 320 -8.15 7.78 12.57
C ARG A 320 -8.89 6.44 12.68
N LYS A 321 -8.60 5.50 11.79
CA LYS A 321 -9.08 4.11 11.87
C LYS A 321 -8.12 3.20 12.65
N GLY A 322 -7.00 3.75 13.15
CA GLY A 322 -6.01 3.07 13.98
C GLY A 322 -4.96 2.26 13.18
N ILE A 323 -4.72 2.64 11.93
CA ILE A 323 -3.78 1.99 11.01
C ILE A 323 -2.66 2.96 10.68
N VAL A 324 -1.41 2.50 10.73
CA VAL A 324 -0.26 3.26 10.20
C VAL A 324 -0.15 2.97 8.70
N LEU A 325 -0.22 4.02 7.88
CA LEU A 325 0.12 3.95 6.47
C LEU A 325 1.58 4.35 6.26
N VAL A 326 2.32 3.51 5.55
CA VAL A 326 3.68 3.80 5.07
C VAL A 326 3.63 3.73 3.55
N ASN A 327 3.84 4.86 2.88
CA ASN A 327 3.72 4.97 1.43
C ASN A 327 5.01 5.52 0.79
N SER A 328 5.32 5.06 -0.41
CA SER A 328 6.46 5.58 -1.19
C SER A 328 6.24 7.03 -1.62
N ALA A 329 7.31 7.82 -1.65
CA ALA A 329 7.22 9.21 -2.11
C ALA A 329 6.95 9.34 -3.62
N GLY A 330 7.34 8.34 -4.39
CA GLY A 330 7.35 8.34 -5.86
C GLY A 330 8.76 8.45 -6.42
N ASN A 331 8.90 8.15 -7.72
CA ASN A 331 10.20 8.10 -8.41
C ASN A 331 10.32 9.19 -9.49
N THR A 332 9.63 10.29 -9.33
CA THR A 332 9.50 11.40 -10.30
C THR A 332 10.59 12.45 -10.19
N GLY A 333 11.55 12.32 -9.25
CA GLY A 333 12.54 13.35 -8.94
C GLY A 333 13.38 13.84 -10.12
N MET A 334 13.64 12.99 -11.12
CA MET A 334 14.37 13.33 -12.34
C MET A 334 13.47 13.78 -13.49
N GLY A 335 12.16 13.56 -13.38
CA GLY A 335 11.16 13.93 -14.39
C GLY A 335 10.68 15.37 -14.27
N PRO A 336 9.77 15.80 -15.13
CA PRO A 336 9.18 17.15 -15.09
C PRO A 336 8.32 17.39 -13.85
N TRP A 337 7.66 16.34 -13.33
CA TRP A 337 6.79 16.43 -12.15
C TRP A 337 7.58 16.74 -10.87
N LYS A 338 8.66 16.03 -10.58
CA LYS A 338 9.60 16.16 -9.44
C LYS A 338 8.98 15.98 -8.05
N LYS A 339 7.69 16.24 -7.88
CA LYS A 339 6.98 16.23 -6.62
C LYS A 339 6.54 14.81 -6.24
N ILE A 340 6.17 14.65 -4.97
CA ILE A 340 5.54 13.43 -4.49
C ILE A 340 4.33 13.06 -5.34
N CYS A 341 4.01 11.76 -5.39
CA CYS A 341 2.82 11.24 -6.06
C CYS A 341 1.71 10.98 -5.04
N VAL A 342 0.43 11.14 -5.40
CA VAL A 342 -0.65 10.74 -4.49
C VAL A 342 -0.60 9.22 -4.25
N PRO A 343 -0.86 8.72 -3.03
CA PRO A 343 -1.32 9.39 -1.82
C PRO A 343 -0.21 9.86 -0.88
N ALA A 344 1.03 10.02 -1.33
CA ALA A 344 2.14 10.46 -0.48
C ALA A 344 1.96 11.86 0.13
N ASP A 345 1.01 12.64 -0.39
CA ASP A 345 0.58 13.95 0.11
C ASP A 345 -0.40 13.87 1.28
N ALA A 346 -0.93 12.69 1.60
CA ALA A 346 -1.95 12.52 2.63
C ALA A 346 -1.47 12.90 4.05
N ASP A 347 -2.44 13.19 4.92
CA ASP A 347 -2.22 13.52 6.32
C ASP A 347 -1.96 12.25 7.16
N ASP A 348 -1.36 12.45 8.33
CA ASP A 348 -1.23 11.42 9.38
C ASP A 348 -0.73 10.05 8.86
N MET A 349 0.30 10.09 8.01
CA MET A 349 0.97 8.91 7.46
C MET A 349 2.48 9.11 7.41
N LEU A 350 3.22 8.10 6.98
CA LEU A 350 4.66 8.19 6.71
C LEU A 350 4.93 8.02 5.23
N THR A 351 5.32 9.11 4.57
CA THR A 351 5.85 9.10 3.21
C THR A 351 7.35 8.86 3.26
N VAL A 352 7.83 7.87 2.50
CA VAL A 352 9.23 7.44 2.54
C VAL A 352 9.94 7.76 1.23
N GLY A 353 10.99 8.59 1.31
CA GLY A 353 11.93 8.86 0.23
C GLY A 353 13.08 7.86 0.20
N ALA A 354 13.85 7.86 -0.89
CA ALA A 354 14.98 6.96 -1.09
C ALA A 354 16.33 7.66 -0.95
N ILE A 355 17.25 7.01 -0.22
CA ILE A 355 18.67 7.38 -0.15
C ILE A 355 19.54 6.20 -0.57
N ASN A 356 20.81 6.50 -0.88
CA ASN A 356 21.85 5.49 -1.06
C ASN A 356 22.44 5.06 0.31
N PRO A 357 23.25 4.00 0.37
CA PRO A 357 23.90 3.54 1.60
C PRO A 357 24.76 4.60 2.30
N GLN A 358 25.31 5.56 1.58
CA GLN A 358 26.11 6.65 2.12
C GLN A 358 25.26 7.82 2.68
N GLY A 359 23.92 7.70 2.61
CA GLY A 359 22.97 8.71 3.07
C GLY A 359 22.68 9.83 2.07
N GLY A 360 23.21 9.75 0.85
CA GLY A 360 22.91 10.70 -0.22
C GLY A 360 21.53 10.46 -0.81
N ASN A 361 20.80 11.54 -1.14
CA ASN A 361 19.49 11.44 -1.79
C ASN A 361 19.58 10.68 -3.13
N ALA A 362 18.66 9.76 -3.38
CA ALA A 362 18.53 9.14 -4.68
C ALA A 362 17.90 10.14 -5.67
N PRO A 363 18.54 10.44 -6.82
CA PRO A 363 18.06 11.50 -7.72
C PRO A 363 16.60 11.31 -8.19
N PHE A 364 16.14 10.07 -8.31
CA PHE A 364 14.76 9.76 -8.71
C PHE A 364 13.76 9.97 -7.59
N SER A 365 14.19 10.02 -6.30
CA SER A 365 13.26 10.17 -5.18
C SER A 365 12.50 11.48 -5.29
N ALA A 366 11.18 11.37 -5.30
CA ALA A 366 10.28 12.52 -5.36
C ALA A 366 10.40 13.38 -4.09
N VAL A 367 10.18 14.68 -4.23
CA VAL A 367 10.36 15.66 -3.17
C VAL A 367 9.07 16.43 -2.88
N GLY A 368 8.96 16.96 -1.67
CA GLY A 368 7.88 17.86 -1.27
C GLY A 368 8.10 19.32 -1.70
N PRO A 369 7.39 20.25 -1.08
CA PRO A 369 6.32 20.02 -0.10
C PRO A 369 5.04 19.52 -0.75
N SER A 370 4.03 19.14 0.08
CA SER A 370 2.64 19.08 -0.36
C SER A 370 2.11 20.48 -0.71
N GLN A 371 0.96 20.57 -1.36
CA GLN A 371 0.38 21.84 -1.79
C GLN A 371 0.06 22.78 -0.61
N ASP A 372 -0.33 22.23 0.52
CA ASP A 372 -0.60 22.95 1.78
C ASP A 372 0.67 23.23 2.62
N GLY A 373 1.87 22.96 2.07
CA GLY A 373 3.16 23.32 2.65
C GLY A 373 3.72 22.32 3.67
N ARG A 374 3.12 21.14 3.86
CA ARG A 374 3.68 20.11 4.74
C ARG A 374 4.97 19.55 4.18
N VAL A 375 5.92 19.29 5.10
CA VAL A 375 7.18 18.64 4.75
C VAL A 375 6.89 17.21 4.25
N LYS A 376 7.38 16.91 3.05
CA LYS A 376 7.37 15.59 2.42
C LYS A 376 8.70 15.35 1.67
N PRO A 377 9.21 14.11 1.60
CA PRO A 377 8.73 12.94 2.32
C PRO A 377 8.81 13.16 3.84
N ASP A 378 8.17 12.28 4.65
CA ASP A 378 8.31 12.35 6.09
C ASP A 378 9.69 11.86 6.54
N VAL A 379 10.14 10.72 6.00
CA VAL A 379 11.42 10.09 6.35
C VAL A 379 12.07 9.49 5.12
N VAL A 380 13.34 9.07 5.26
CA VAL A 380 14.09 8.41 4.20
C VAL A 380 14.75 7.11 4.69
N ALA A 381 14.91 6.16 3.76
CA ALA A 381 15.66 4.93 4.00
C ALA A 381 16.37 4.47 2.72
N ILE A 382 17.21 3.44 2.81
CA ILE A 382 17.93 2.90 1.65
C ILE A 382 16.94 2.37 0.62
N GLY A 383 17.01 2.93 -0.59
CA GLY A 383 16.22 2.53 -1.75
C GLY A 383 17.03 2.66 -3.04
N SER A 384 18.35 2.90 -2.95
CA SER A 384 19.20 3.12 -4.12
C SER A 384 20.64 2.60 -3.91
N PRO A 385 20.91 1.30 -4.14
CA PRO A 385 19.95 0.22 -4.31
C PRO A 385 19.52 -0.42 -2.99
N ALA A 386 18.35 -1.06 -2.99
CA ALA A 386 17.92 -2.01 -1.98
C ALA A 386 18.18 -3.45 -2.44
N THR A 387 18.41 -4.36 -1.50
CA THR A 387 18.60 -5.79 -1.76
C THR A 387 17.30 -6.55 -1.49
N LEU A 388 16.83 -7.33 -2.46
CA LEU A 388 15.48 -7.88 -2.53
C LEU A 388 15.51 -9.29 -3.13
N ILE A 389 14.36 -9.99 -3.08
CA ILE A 389 14.14 -11.23 -3.83
C ILE A 389 13.15 -10.95 -4.95
N SER A 390 13.54 -11.28 -6.18
CA SER A 390 12.70 -11.16 -7.38
C SER A 390 11.66 -12.29 -7.48
N GLY A 391 10.69 -12.14 -8.37
CA GLY A 391 9.73 -13.19 -8.71
C GLY A 391 10.36 -14.47 -9.31
N ARG A 392 11.64 -14.42 -9.64
CA ARG A 392 12.43 -15.60 -10.03
C ARG A 392 13.08 -16.31 -8.84
N GLY A 393 12.94 -15.80 -7.63
CA GLY A 393 13.59 -16.33 -6.43
C GLY A 393 15.05 -15.89 -6.25
N SER A 394 15.58 -15.07 -7.15
CA SER A 394 16.96 -14.59 -7.10
C SER A 394 17.09 -13.33 -6.26
N ILE A 395 18.21 -13.20 -5.54
CA ILE A 395 18.58 -11.95 -4.88
C ILE A 395 18.95 -10.93 -5.97
N VAL A 396 18.33 -9.76 -5.88
CA VAL A 396 18.57 -8.65 -6.81
C VAL A 396 18.84 -7.36 -6.04
N ARG A 397 19.51 -6.42 -6.70
CA ARG A 397 19.63 -5.04 -6.24
C ARG A 397 18.82 -4.15 -7.16
N ASP A 398 17.87 -3.40 -6.57
CA ASP A 398 16.96 -2.57 -7.35
C ASP A 398 16.78 -1.21 -6.70
N MET A 399 16.30 -0.24 -7.48
CA MET A 399 16.20 1.17 -7.08
C MET A 399 14.74 1.64 -7.12
N GLY A 400 14.30 2.28 -6.04
CA GLY A 400 12.96 2.84 -5.93
C GLY A 400 12.60 3.26 -4.52
N THR A 401 11.77 4.29 -4.37
CA THR A 401 11.11 4.60 -3.11
C THR A 401 10.19 3.47 -2.66
N SER A 402 9.74 2.66 -3.60
CA SER A 402 9.00 1.41 -3.38
C SER A 402 9.74 0.41 -2.49
N PHE A 403 11.07 0.49 -2.42
CA PHE A 403 11.90 -0.45 -1.65
C PHE A 403 12.40 0.16 -0.33
N SER A 404 12.54 1.47 -0.23
CA SER A 404 12.79 2.15 1.05
C SER A 404 11.57 2.08 1.97
N THR A 405 10.38 2.12 1.41
CA THR A 405 9.09 2.08 2.13
C THR A 405 8.92 0.81 2.98
N PRO A 406 9.04 -0.41 2.45
CA PRO A 406 8.90 -1.62 3.25
C PRO A 406 9.96 -1.77 4.33
N ILE A 407 11.19 -1.28 4.11
CA ILE A 407 12.24 -1.30 5.12
C ILE A 407 11.80 -0.53 6.37
N VAL A 408 11.22 0.67 6.20
CA VAL A 408 10.66 1.47 7.29
C VAL A 408 9.43 0.80 7.88
N CYS A 409 8.51 0.32 7.03
CA CYS A 409 7.25 -0.32 7.42
C CYS A 409 7.47 -1.51 8.38
N GLY A 410 8.40 -2.41 8.05
CA GLY A 410 8.70 -3.56 8.90
C GLY A 410 9.29 -3.16 10.26
N LEU A 411 10.16 -2.16 10.31
CA LEU A 411 10.70 -1.66 11.58
C LEU A 411 9.66 -0.92 12.43
N ILE A 412 8.65 -0.31 11.81
CA ILE A 412 7.49 0.20 12.52
C ILE A 412 6.73 -0.94 13.21
N ALA A 413 6.56 -2.08 12.54
CA ALA A 413 5.93 -3.25 13.17
C ALA A 413 6.73 -3.75 14.37
N CYS A 414 8.06 -3.74 14.31
CA CYS A 414 8.93 -4.09 15.43
C CYS A 414 8.81 -3.11 16.60
N LEU A 415 8.80 -1.81 16.31
CA LEU A 415 8.64 -0.76 17.33
C LEU A 415 7.25 -0.83 17.96
N TRP A 416 6.20 -1.00 17.17
CA TRP A 416 4.82 -1.06 17.67
C TRP A 416 4.54 -2.35 18.44
N GLN A 417 5.17 -3.47 18.07
CA GLN A 417 5.17 -4.70 18.89
C GLN A 417 5.64 -4.44 20.32
N ALA A 418 6.65 -3.58 20.50
CA ALA A 418 7.17 -3.23 21.84
C ALA A 418 6.18 -2.36 22.65
N PHE A 419 5.34 -1.57 21.97
CA PHE A 419 4.42 -0.61 22.59
C PHE A 419 3.00 -0.73 22.02
N PRO A 420 2.31 -1.87 22.20
CA PRO A 420 1.04 -2.16 21.53
C PRO A 420 -0.13 -1.27 21.95
N HIS A 421 0.04 -0.50 23.01
CA HIS A 421 -0.94 0.50 23.51
C HIS A 421 -0.83 1.86 22.82
N MET A 422 0.25 2.13 22.10
CA MET A 422 0.36 3.37 21.34
C MET A 422 -0.66 3.43 20.20
N THR A 423 -1.14 4.64 19.92
CA THR A 423 -2.00 4.87 18.76
C THR A 423 -1.19 4.91 17.45
N ALA A 424 -1.86 4.72 16.31
CA ALA A 424 -1.23 4.87 15.00
C ALA A 424 -0.56 6.25 14.85
N ALA A 425 -1.28 7.32 15.20
CA ALA A 425 -0.74 8.69 15.17
C ALA A 425 0.47 8.84 16.10
N GLY A 426 0.44 8.21 17.29
CA GLY A 426 1.57 8.23 18.22
C GLY A 426 2.82 7.53 17.68
N ILE A 427 2.66 6.43 16.95
CA ILE A 427 3.77 5.74 16.27
C ILE A 427 4.34 6.59 15.14
N ILE A 428 3.48 7.20 14.31
CA ILE A 428 3.90 8.10 13.23
C ILE A 428 4.74 9.26 13.78
N ASP A 429 4.24 9.92 14.84
CA ASP A 429 4.94 11.01 15.48
C ASP A 429 6.28 10.58 16.11
N LEU A 430 6.32 9.41 16.75
CA LEU A 430 7.55 8.85 17.32
C LEU A 430 8.61 8.57 16.25
N VAL A 431 8.22 8.03 15.09
CA VAL A 431 9.14 7.76 13.98
C VAL A 431 9.73 9.06 13.45
N ARG A 432 8.93 10.13 13.27
CA ARG A 432 9.43 11.45 12.89
C ARG A 432 10.40 12.00 13.94
N LYS A 433 10.03 11.96 15.23
CA LYS A 433 10.82 12.49 16.35
C LYS A 433 12.14 11.76 16.59
N CYS A 434 12.23 10.49 16.26
CA CYS A 434 13.48 9.74 16.40
C CYS A 434 14.42 9.85 15.20
N SER A 435 14.01 10.53 14.13
CA SER A 435 14.80 10.73 12.92
C SER A 435 15.91 11.76 13.13
N ASP A 436 16.97 11.67 12.30
CA ASP A 436 18.22 12.42 12.49
C ASP A 436 18.15 13.89 12.06
N ASN A 437 17.13 14.28 11.28
CA ASN A 437 16.90 15.66 10.82
C ASN A 437 15.62 16.29 11.43
N TYR A 438 15.14 15.76 12.56
CA TYR A 438 13.87 16.17 13.16
C TYR A 438 13.74 17.68 13.43
N PHE A 439 14.82 18.33 13.88
CA PHE A 439 14.80 19.75 14.25
C PHE A 439 14.91 20.71 13.06
N THR A 440 15.36 20.24 11.90
CA THR A 440 15.55 21.04 10.70
C THR A 440 15.05 20.31 9.45
N PRO A 441 13.76 19.86 9.44
CA PRO A 441 13.23 19.05 8.35
C PRO A 441 13.24 19.85 7.03
N ASN A 442 13.35 19.13 5.92
CA ASN A 442 13.33 19.71 4.58
C ASN A 442 12.59 18.80 3.59
N ASN A 443 12.34 19.32 2.39
CA ASN A 443 11.52 18.63 1.39
C ASN A 443 12.26 17.58 0.56
N ILE A 444 13.51 17.25 0.90
CA ILE A 444 14.32 16.20 0.24
C ILE A 444 14.44 14.99 1.17
N TYR A 445 14.84 15.22 2.42
CA TYR A 445 15.08 14.18 3.41
C TYR A 445 13.95 14.05 4.45
N GLY A 446 12.99 14.96 4.43
CA GLY A 446 11.97 15.04 5.48
C GLY A 446 12.58 15.29 6.85
N TYR A 447 12.07 14.57 7.84
CA TYR A 447 12.65 14.52 9.19
C TYR A 447 13.93 13.68 9.25
N GLY A 448 14.38 13.12 8.13
CA GLY A 448 15.63 12.38 8.02
C GLY A 448 15.44 10.86 8.11
N LYS A 449 16.53 10.19 8.43
CA LYS A 449 16.61 8.75 8.59
C LYS A 449 16.17 8.34 10.01
N PRO A 450 15.12 7.51 10.18
CA PRO A 450 14.67 7.08 11.50
C PRO A 450 15.70 6.25 12.24
N ASN A 451 15.85 6.50 13.52
CA ASN A 451 16.62 5.65 14.43
C ASN A 451 15.63 4.88 15.34
N PHE A 452 15.27 3.65 14.95
CA PHE A 452 14.26 2.86 15.66
C PHE A 452 14.68 2.47 17.08
N TRP A 453 15.98 2.33 17.33
CA TRP A 453 16.48 2.12 18.70
C TRP A 453 16.28 3.34 19.59
N LYS A 454 16.56 4.55 19.08
CA LYS A 454 16.25 5.80 19.78
C LYS A 454 14.75 5.91 20.05
N GLY A 455 13.90 5.57 19.06
CA GLY A 455 12.44 5.54 19.22
C GLY A 455 12.01 4.61 20.36
N TYR A 456 12.57 3.40 20.41
CA TYR A 456 12.32 2.45 21.49
C TYR A 456 12.72 3.01 22.87
N MET A 457 13.91 3.58 22.98
CA MET A 457 14.40 4.12 24.26
C MET A 457 13.53 5.30 24.73
N VAL A 458 13.13 6.20 23.85
CA VAL A 458 12.27 7.35 24.18
C VAL A 458 10.88 6.86 24.63
N ALA A 459 10.26 5.96 23.88
CA ALA A 459 8.95 5.43 24.24
C ALA A 459 8.98 4.67 25.57
N ARG A 460 10.03 3.90 25.85
CA ARG A 460 10.21 3.18 27.11
C ARG A 460 10.31 4.13 28.31
N ILE A 461 11.08 5.21 28.22
CA ILE A 461 11.19 6.21 29.30
C ILE A 461 9.84 6.87 29.60
N VAL A 462 9.06 7.19 28.56
CA VAL A 462 7.74 7.78 28.72
C VAL A 462 6.79 6.79 29.39
N TRP A 463 6.84 5.54 28.97
CA TRP A 463 6.02 4.45 29.53
C TRP A 463 6.32 4.20 31.02
N ASP A 464 7.60 4.08 31.39
CA ASP A 464 8.02 3.82 32.76
C ASP A 464 7.55 4.96 33.70
N ARG A 465 7.64 6.22 33.25
CA ARG A 465 7.15 7.38 34.00
C ARG A 465 5.62 7.38 34.21
N GLN A 466 4.85 6.93 33.22
CA GLN A 466 3.38 6.84 33.33
C GLN A 466 2.96 5.71 34.27
N SER A 467 3.64 4.58 34.21
CA SER A 467 3.38 3.43 35.07
C SER A 467 3.64 3.73 36.54
N HIS A 468 4.69 4.48 36.86
CA HIS A 468 4.96 4.93 38.25
C HIS A 468 3.88 5.88 38.78
N LYS A 469 3.39 6.83 37.98
CA LYS A 469 2.32 7.74 38.39
C LYS A 469 0.99 7.04 38.68
N ASN A 470 0.67 5.96 37.98
CA ASN A 470 -0.55 5.18 38.18
C ASN A 470 -0.48 4.24 39.40
N HIS A 471 0.70 4.00 39.96
CA HIS A 471 0.88 3.23 41.20
C HIS A 471 0.91 4.13 42.46
N GLU A 472 1.07 5.43 42.26
CA GLU A 472 1.05 6.43 43.35
C GLU A 472 -0.35 7.04 43.59
N GLN A 473 -1.34 6.74 42.78
CA GLN A 473 -2.76 7.07 42.93
C GLN A 473 -3.58 5.84 43.37
#